data_724e3db1b3bbc3ded0606760ff8bc9e6
#
_entry.id   724e3db1b3bbc3ded0606760ff8bc9e6
#
_cell.length_a   1.000
_cell.length_b   1.000
_cell.length_c   1.000
_cell.angle_alpha   90.00
_cell.angle_beta   90.00
_cell.angle_gamma   90.00
#
_symmetry.space_group_name_H-M   'P 1'
#
loop_
_entity.id
_entity.type
_entity.pdbx_description
1 polymer ?
#
loop_
_entity_poly.entity_id
_entity_poly.type
_entity_poly.pdbx_seq_one_letter_code
_entity_poly.pdbx_strand_id
1 'polypeptide(L)'
;MSQSTGFSSKLLNAGKINNKGIEAQLGITPVKKAFTWDVDFNFAANRSRVIELDAEKLLTNYVVATNSAQVIATVGQPYGSLFGTAFLRDGNGNIIVNATGAPATNPTKQVLGKYTPDWIGGVYNTFSYKGISLGVLVDASFGGSIYNGTYATGTYTGVLASTLPGRAAEYGGISYYYPGNDKANGTVRVNGTAPTGVTVYDDGIIFDGVTADGKRNEKILPAQQYYKTFRNIDEANIFDASYVKLREVKLSYNLPAKWLRPLSLQGVSVSLVGRNLWIIHRNTVDIDPEVAFNTGNGQGLESLSNPSTRSYGINLNVKF
;
A
#
# COMPACT_ATOMS: atom_id res chain seq x y z
N MET A 1 0.67 30.78 -17.62
CA MET A 1 0.56 31.67 -18.78
C MET A 1 -0.34 32.85 -18.40
N SER A 2 -0.07 34.00 -18.96
CA SER A 2 -0.97 35.18 -18.73
C SER A 2 -2.32 34.93 -19.43
N GLN A 3 -3.42 35.22 -18.74
CA GLN A 3 -4.78 35.14 -19.33
C GLN A 3 -4.94 35.98 -20.60
N SER A 4 -4.13 37.04 -20.75
CA SER A 4 -4.11 37.91 -21.93
C SER A 4 -3.67 37.22 -23.24
N THR A 5 -3.06 36.01 -23.15
CA THR A 5 -2.67 35.23 -24.33
C THR A 5 -3.80 34.41 -24.95
N GLY A 6 -4.96 34.30 -24.28
CA GLY A 6 -6.10 33.47 -24.70
C GLY A 6 -5.87 31.96 -24.50
N PHE A 7 -4.74 31.54 -23.98
CA PHE A 7 -4.43 30.14 -23.73
C PHE A 7 -4.42 29.84 -22.22
N SER A 8 -5.17 28.82 -21.80
CA SER A 8 -5.20 28.35 -20.41
C SER A 8 -4.05 27.40 -20.06
N SER A 9 -3.47 26.75 -21.06
CA SER A 9 -2.38 25.78 -20.88
C SER A 9 -1.48 25.73 -22.11
N LYS A 10 -0.23 25.31 -21.92
CA LYS A 10 0.75 25.06 -22.97
C LYS A 10 1.41 23.74 -22.72
N LEU A 11 1.44 22.85 -23.72
CA LEU A 11 2.18 21.61 -23.66
C LEU A 11 3.66 21.88 -24.01
N LEU A 12 4.56 21.52 -23.12
CA LEU A 12 5.99 21.70 -23.28
C LEU A 12 6.69 20.37 -22.96
N ASN A 13 7.71 20.04 -23.74
CA ASN A 13 8.69 19.03 -23.34
C ASN A 13 9.65 19.69 -22.34
N ALA A 14 9.33 19.54 -21.05
CA ALA A 14 10.09 20.13 -19.98
C ALA A 14 10.42 19.06 -18.95
N GLY A 15 11.53 19.25 -18.26
CA GLY A 15 11.97 18.39 -17.18
C GLY A 15 13.03 17.38 -17.60
N LYS A 16 13.83 17.00 -16.62
CA LYS A 16 14.88 15.99 -16.71
C LYS A 16 14.82 15.07 -15.53
N ILE A 17 14.69 13.77 -15.82
CA ILE A 17 14.67 12.70 -14.80
C ILE A 17 15.86 11.79 -15.06
N ASN A 18 16.63 11.52 -14.04
CA ASN A 18 17.71 10.55 -14.08
C ASN A 18 17.20 9.21 -13.52
N ASN A 19 17.31 8.15 -14.30
CA ASN A 19 17.00 6.78 -13.89
C ASN A 19 18.29 5.95 -13.93
N LYS A 20 18.57 5.24 -12.85
CA LYS A 20 19.69 4.31 -12.74
C LYS A 20 19.20 3.01 -12.13
N GLY A 21 19.54 1.89 -12.75
CA GLY A 21 19.06 0.59 -12.28
C GLY A 21 20.00 -0.55 -12.66
N ILE A 22 19.67 -1.69 -12.09
CA ILE A 22 20.29 -2.98 -12.37
C ILE A 22 19.16 -3.95 -12.68
N GLU A 23 19.32 -4.71 -13.76
CA GLU A 23 18.44 -5.82 -14.11
C GLU A 23 19.29 -7.07 -14.25
N ALA A 24 18.82 -8.19 -13.71
CA ALA A 24 19.48 -9.47 -13.79
C ALA A 24 18.47 -10.57 -14.11
N GLN A 25 18.86 -11.47 -14.98
CA GLN A 25 18.11 -12.70 -15.27
C GLN A 25 19.09 -13.87 -15.24
N LEU A 26 18.70 -14.95 -14.53
CA LEU A 26 19.51 -16.15 -14.40
C LEU A 26 18.62 -17.38 -14.51
N GLY A 27 18.92 -18.24 -15.50
CA GLY A 27 18.32 -19.56 -15.67
C GLY A 27 19.34 -20.64 -15.33
N ILE A 28 18.97 -21.58 -14.47
CA ILE A 28 19.80 -22.73 -14.10
C ILE A 28 18.96 -24.00 -14.11
N THR A 29 19.62 -25.13 -14.37
CA THR A 29 19.03 -26.47 -14.27
C THR A 29 19.79 -27.28 -13.24
N PRO A 30 19.47 -27.15 -11.93
CA PRO A 30 20.20 -27.84 -10.86
C PRO A 30 20.14 -29.37 -10.97
N VAL A 31 19.04 -29.89 -11.50
CA VAL A 31 18.86 -31.34 -11.72
C VAL A 31 18.42 -31.59 -13.15
N LYS A 32 19.23 -32.38 -13.89
CA LYS A 32 18.96 -32.76 -15.28
C LYS A 32 19.12 -34.29 -15.47
N LYS A 33 18.08 -35.02 -15.05
CA LYS A 33 18.00 -36.50 -15.16
C LYS A 33 16.58 -36.89 -15.61
N ALA A 34 16.10 -38.07 -15.25
CA ALA A 34 14.70 -38.46 -15.44
C ALA A 34 13.72 -37.48 -14.80
N PHE A 35 14.11 -36.90 -13.66
CA PHE A 35 13.51 -35.70 -13.05
C PHE A 35 14.39 -34.51 -13.43
N THR A 36 13.75 -33.44 -13.92
CA THR A 36 14.42 -32.16 -14.25
C THR A 36 13.86 -31.06 -13.35
N TRP A 37 14.75 -30.22 -12.83
CA TRP A 37 14.38 -29.02 -12.11
C TRP A 37 15.08 -27.84 -12.77
N ASP A 38 14.26 -26.92 -13.31
CA ASP A 38 14.72 -25.67 -13.91
C ASP A 38 14.27 -24.52 -12.98
N VAL A 39 15.15 -23.54 -12.81
CA VAL A 39 14.91 -22.33 -12.02
C VAL A 39 15.27 -21.12 -12.87
N ASP A 40 14.27 -20.25 -13.08
CA ASP A 40 14.45 -18.94 -13.70
C ASP A 40 14.27 -17.86 -12.64
N PHE A 41 15.28 -17.06 -12.43
CA PHE A 41 15.31 -15.94 -11.51
C PHE A 41 15.36 -14.64 -12.30
N ASN A 42 14.56 -13.65 -11.92
CA ASN A 42 14.66 -12.29 -12.41
C ASN A 42 14.70 -11.31 -11.23
N PHE A 43 15.41 -10.21 -11.43
CA PHE A 43 15.59 -9.15 -10.47
C PHE A 43 15.71 -7.81 -11.19
N ALA A 44 15.04 -6.78 -10.70
CA ALA A 44 15.19 -5.41 -11.17
C ALA A 44 15.15 -4.42 -10.01
N ALA A 45 16.09 -3.49 -10.01
CA ALA A 45 16.12 -2.38 -9.07
C ALA A 45 16.37 -1.09 -9.85
N ASN A 46 15.50 -0.10 -9.67
CA ASN A 46 15.60 1.20 -10.33
C ASN A 46 15.49 2.35 -9.33
N ARG A 47 16.32 3.36 -9.49
CA ARG A 47 16.27 4.60 -8.71
C ARG A 47 16.09 5.78 -9.66
N SER A 48 15.00 6.48 -9.51
CA SER A 48 14.72 7.71 -10.23
C SER A 48 15.05 8.94 -9.40
N ARG A 49 15.46 10.02 -10.05
CA ARG A 49 15.61 11.33 -9.42
C ARG A 49 15.21 12.43 -10.41
N VAL A 50 14.34 13.31 -9.98
CA VAL A 50 13.97 14.51 -10.74
C VAL A 50 15.11 15.51 -10.64
N ILE A 51 15.68 15.89 -11.77
CA ILE A 51 16.79 16.86 -11.87
C ILE A 51 16.27 18.27 -12.07
N GLU A 52 15.31 18.42 -12.99
CA GLU A 52 14.61 19.67 -13.26
C GLU A 52 13.21 19.39 -13.79
N LEU A 53 12.29 20.32 -13.64
CA LEU A 53 10.91 20.22 -14.12
C LEU A 53 10.61 21.15 -15.30
N ASP A 54 11.37 22.21 -15.44
CA ASP A 54 11.31 23.16 -16.55
C ASP A 54 12.69 23.72 -16.87
N ALA A 55 12.88 24.18 -18.11
CA ALA A 55 14.16 24.72 -18.59
C ALA A 55 14.57 26.03 -17.85
N GLU A 56 13.58 26.79 -17.39
CA GLU A 56 13.80 28.05 -16.66
C GLU A 56 14.02 27.83 -15.15
N LYS A 57 13.86 26.58 -14.67
CA LYS A 57 14.00 26.18 -13.25
C LYS A 57 13.10 26.93 -12.28
N LEU A 58 11.96 27.40 -12.75
CA LEU A 58 10.95 28.11 -11.94
C LEU A 58 10.06 27.16 -11.18
N LEU A 59 9.86 25.92 -11.70
CA LEU A 59 9.05 24.89 -11.05
C LEU A 59 9.93 23.99 -10.19
N THR A 60 9.65 23.94 -8.92
CA THR A 60 10.31 23.05 -7.96
C THR A 60 9.52 21.76 -7.72
N ASN A 61 8.21 21.79 -7.97
CA ASN A 61 7.33 20.63 -7.86
C ASN A 61 6.22 20.65 -8.92
N TYR A 62 5.71 19.50 -9.27
CA TYR A 62 4.58 19.31 -10.17
C TYR A 62 3.68 18.20 -9.62
N VAL A 63 2.39 18.45 -9.51
CA VAL A 63 1.41 17.47 -9.05
C VAL A 63 1.03 16.56 -10.22
N VAL A 64 1.33 15.27 -10.09
CA VAL A 64 1.05 14.23 -11.09
C VAL A 64 -0.35 13.68 -10.92
N ALA A 65 -0.75 13.42 -9.68
CA ALA A 65 -2.07 12.91 -9.33
C ALA A 65 -2.47 13.38 -7.92
N THR A 66 -3.76 13.47 -7.68
CA THR A 66 -4.33 13.89 -6.39
C THR A 66 -5.47 12.99 -5.99
N ASN A 67 -5.46 12.61 -4.72
CA ASN A 67 -6.58 12.09 -3.96
C ASN A 67 -6.58 12.87 -2.62
N SER A 68 -6.59 12.25 -1.45
CA SER A 68 -6.25 12.92 -0.19
C SER A 68 -4.77 13.29 -0.20
N ALA A 69 -3.89 12.30 -0.29
CA ALA A 69 -2.49 12.53 -0.62
C ALA A 69 -2.29 12.86 -2.11
N GLN A 70 -1.13 13.38 -2.44
CA GLN A 70 -0.72 13.72 -3.80
C GLN A 70 0.46 12.85 -4.24
N VAL A 71 0.51 12.56 -5.53
CA VAL A 71 1.73 12.07 -6.19
C VAL A 71 2.38 13.27 -6.86
N ILE A 72 3.63 13.53 -6.52
CA ILE A 72 4.35 14.70 -7.04
C ILE A 72 5.68 14.31 -7.69
N ALA A 73 6.11 15.13 -8.63
CA ALA A 73 7.48 15.21 -9.09
C ALA A 73 8.11 16.46 -8.46
N THR A 74 9.13 16.27 -7.64
CA THR A 74 9.84 17.35 -6.93
C THR A 74 11.32 17.28 -7.26
N VAL A 75 11.92 18.42 -7.59
CA VAL A 75 13.36 18.50 -7.87
C VAL A 75 14.17 17.96 -6.69
N GLY A 76 15.10 17.06 -6.98
CA GLY A 76 15.94 16.40 -5.99
C GLY A 76 15.35 15.15 -5.34
N GLN A 77 14.07 14.88 -5.53
CA GLN A 77 13.36 13.69 -4.99
C GLN A 77 13.16 12.60 -6.06
N PRO A 78 12.83 11.37 -5.67
CA PRO A 78 12.36 10.36 -6.59
C PRO A 78 11.10 10.83 -7.34
N TYR A 79 10.98 10.48 -8.62
CA TYR A 79 9.74 10.68 -9.35
C TYR A 79 8.63 9.80 -8.75
N GLY A 80 7.44 10.37 -8.55
CA GLY A 80 6.33 9.65 -7.91
C GLY A 80 6.42 9.64 -6.38
N SER A 81 6.95 10.70 -5.80
CA SER A 81 6.92 10.90 -4.34
C SER A 81 5.48 11.14 -3.87
N LEU A 82 5.09 10.48 -2.78
CA LEU A 82 3.83 10.72 -2.08
C LEU A 82 3.99 11.95 -1.19
N PHE A 83 3.07 12.89 -1.30
CA PHE A 83 3.13 14.18 -0.62
C PHE A 83 1.79 14.47 0.07
N GLY A 84 1.85 14.84 1.34
CA GLY A 84 0.64 15.02 2.10
C GLY A 84 0.86 15.57 3.50
N THR A 85 -0.19 15.54 4.29
CA THR A 85 -0.21 15.94 5.70
C THR A 85 0.46 14.89 6.56
N ALA A 86 1.31 15.32 7.49
CA ALA A 86 2.01 14.47 8.45
C ALA A 86 1.56 14.74 9.88
N PHE A 87 1.92 13.87 10.79
CA PHE A 87 1.83 14.15 12.22
C PHE A 87 2.76 15.30 12.60
N LEU A 88 2.29 16.19 13.47
CA LEU A 88 3.16 17.16 14.12
C LEU A 88 4.01 16.45 15.17
N ARG A 89 5.33 16.66 15.13
CA ARG A 89 6.28 16.00 16.03
C ARG A 89 7.13 17.01 16.76
N ASP A 90 7.55 16.63 17.97
CA ASP A 90 8.56 17.38 18.72
C ASP A 90 9.99 17.12 18.23
N GLY A 91 10.99 17.75 18.83
CA GLY A 91 12.40 17.57 18.50
C GLY A 91 12.95 16.15 18.77
N ASN A 92 12.25 15.31 19.52
CA ASN A 92 12.58 13.92 19.82
C ASN A 92 11.85 12.92 18.92
N GLY A 93 10.97 13.40 18.01
CA GLY A 93 10.18 12.57 17.12
C GLY A 93 8.84 12.10 17.70
N ASN A 94 8.47 12.47 18.92
CA ASN A 94 7.18 12.11 19.51
C ASN A 94 6.05 12.88 18.82
N ILE A 95 4.89 12.24 18.64
CA ILE A 95 3.71 12.89 18.06
C ILE A 95 3.10 13.83 19.09
N ILE A 96 2.95 15.09 18.71
CA ILE A 96 2.30 16.11 19.54
C ILE A 96 0.78 15.96 19.41
N VAL A 97 0.09 16.04 20.56
CA VAL A 97 -1.38 16.08 20.59
C VAL A 97 -1.91 17.51 20.75
N ASN A 98 -3.09 17.74 20.19
CA ASN A 98 -3.80 19.01 20.33
C ASN A 98 -4.51 19.12 21.71
N ALA A 99 -5.23 20.20 21.92
CA ALA A 99 -5.96 20.48 23.16
C ALA A 99 -6.98 19.41 23.54
N THR A 100 -7.48 18.61 22.62
CA THR A 100 -8.45 17.52 22.90
C THR A 100 -7.77 16.18 23.18
N GLY A 101 -6.46 16.03 22.97
CA GLY A 101 -5.73 14.77 23.10
C GLY A 101 -5.62 13.99 21.78
N ALA A 102 -6.14 14.51 20.68
CA ALA A 102 -5.98 13.92 19.36
C ALA A 102 -4.62 14.32 18.76
N PRO A 103 -4.00 13.46 17.91
CA PRO A 103 -2.78 13.82 17.21
C PRO A 103 -2.93 15.11 16.41
N ALA A 104 -1.97 16.00 16.51
CA ALA A 104 -1.94 17.24 15.75
C ALA A 104 -1.33 17.01 14.36
N THR A 105 -1.85 17.74 13.39
CA THR A 105 -1.35 17.72 12.01
C THR A 105 -0.27 18.77 11.82
N ASN A 106 0.82 18.42 11.15
CA ASN A 106 1.82 19.38 10.71
C ASN A 106 1.18 20.35 9.69
N PRO A 107 1.23 21.65 9.89
CA PRO A 107 0.66 22.64 8.97
C PRO A 107 1.34 22.61 7.60
N THR A 108 2.58 22.14 7.51
CA THR A 108 3.33 22.02 6.26
C THR A 108 3.27 20.58 5.74
N LYS A 109 2.74 20.42 4.53
CA LYS A 109 2.79 19.14 3.81
C LYS A 109 4.23 18.78 3.48
N GLN A 110 4.52 17.48 3.44
CA GLN A 110 5.86 16.96 3.19
C GLN A 110 5.84 15.66 2.38
N VAL A 111 7.01 15.24 1.91
CA VAL A 111 7.18 13.93 1.25
C VAL A 111 7.08 12.85 2.31
N LEU A 112 6.16 11.90 2.11
CA LEU A 112 5.83 10.81 3.05
C LEU A 112 6.31 9.46 2.54
N GLY A 113 6.78 9.38 1.31
CA GLY A 113 7.26 8.16 0.68
C GLY A 113 7.36 8.30 -0.83
N LYS A 114 7.54 7.20 -1.52
CA LYS A 114 7.53 7.11 -2.99
C LYS A 114 6.78 5.84 -3.40
N TYR A 115 6.06 5.84 -4.51
CA TYR A 115 5.33 4.65 -4.94
C TYR A 115 6.23 3.58 -5.60
N THR A 116 7.38 3.99 -6.15
CA THR A 116 8.31 3.07 -6.81
C THR A 116 8.97 2.14 -5.80
N PRO A 117 8.95 0.81 -6.00
CA PRO A 117 9.67 -0.12 -5.15
C PRO A 117 11.19 0.09 -5.23
N ASP A 118 11.91 -0.36 -4.22
CA ASP A 118 13.38 -0.38 -4.23
C ASP A 118 13.92 -1.47 -5.14
N TRP A 119 13.22 -2.61 -5.19
CA TRP A 119 13.46 -3.71 -6.12
C TRP A 119 12.21 -4.57 -6.30
N ILE A 120 12.17 -5.24 -7.45
CA ILE A 120 11.20 -6.29 -7.77
C ILE A 120 11.94 -7.52 -8.24
N GLY A 121 11.39 -8.70 -8.02
CA GLY A 121 12.00 -9.93 -8.48
C GLY A 121 11.04 -11.10 -8.44
N GLY A 122 11.41 -12.17 -9.15
CA GLY A 122 10.60 -13.38 -9.16
C GLY A 122 11.47 -14.61 -9.39
N VAL A 123 10.95 -15.74 -8.92
CA VAL A 123 11.54 -17.05 -9.12
C VAL A 123 10.49 -17.99 -9.70
N TYR A 124 10.74 -18.47 -10.92
CA TYR A 124 9.93 -19.50 -11.55
C TYR A 124 10.64 -20.84 -11.46
N ASN A 125 10.03 -21.78 -10.76
CA ASN A 125 10.52 -23.15 -10.65
C ASN A 125 9.71 -24.05 -11.57
N THR A 126 10.37 -24.88 -12.36
CA THR A 126 9.75 -25.91 -13.20
C THR A 126 10.29 -27.28 -12.80
N PHE A 127 9.42 -28.14 -12.33
CA PHE A 127 9.73 -29.53 -12.01
C PHE A 127 9.11 -30.44 -13.06
N SER A 128 9.89 -31.27 -13.72
CA SER A 128 9.43 -32.12 -14.82
C SER A 128 9.79 -33.60 -14.57
N TYR A 129 8.82 -34.48 -14.76
CA TYR A 129 9.01 -35.92 -14.68
C TYR A 129 8.02 -36.68 -15.55
N LYS A 130 8.50 -37.54 -16.45
CA LYS A 130 7.69 -38.44 -17.30
C LYS A 130 6.49 -37.75 -18.00
N GLY A 131 6.70 -36.57 -18.58
CA GLY A 131 5.66 -35.82 -19.30
C GLY A 131 4.78 -34.94 -18.42
N ILE A 132 4.86 -35.03 -17.08
CA ILE A 132 4.22 -34.12 -16.14
C ILE A 132 5.21 -32.99 -15.83
N SER A 133 4.72 -31.75 -15.78
CA SER A 133 5.50 -30.60 -15.36
C SER A 133 4.68 -29.75 -14.38
N LEU A 134 5.32 -29.36 -13.29
CA LEU A 134 4.78 -28.40 -12.31
C LEU A 134 5.61 -27.13 -12.35
N GLY A 135 4.97 -26.03 -12.75
CA GLY A 135 5.54 -24.68 -12.70
C GLY A 135 5.02 -23.92 -11.50
N VAL A 136 5.89 -23.23 -10.79
CA VAL A 136 5.55 -22.41 -9.62
C VAL A 136 6.28 -21.08 -9.71
N LEU A 137 5.52 -19.98 -9.81
CA LEU A 137 6.04 -18.61 -9.81
C LEU A 137 5.73 -17.95 -8.46
N VAL A 138 6.80 -17.54 -7.80
CA VAL A 138 6.73 -16.62 -6.65
C VAL A 138 7.36 -15.32 -7.08
N ASP A 139 6.66 -14.21 -6.87
CA ASP A 139 7.19 -12.88 -7.11
C ASP A 139 7.12 -12.01 -5.86
N ALA A 140 7.97 -11.01 -5.83
CA ALA A 140 8.11 -10.10 -4.72
C ALA A 140 8.40 -8.67 -5.22
N SER A 141 7.88 -7.72 -4.46
CA SER A 141 8.19 -6.30 -4.58
C SER A 141 8.54 -5.79 -3.19
N PHE A 142 9.64 -5.07 -3.05
CA PHE A 142 10.06 -4.53 -1.77
C PHE A 142 10.33 -3.03 -1.85
N GLY A 143 9.96 -2.33 -0.77
CA GLY A 143 9.95 -0.88 -0.72
C GLY A 143 8.79 -0.31 -1.51
N GLY A 144 8.83 1.02 -1.68
CA GLY A 144 7.68 1.76 -2.18
C GLY A 144 6.63 1.98 -1.09
N SER A 145 5.72 2.90 -1.37
CA SER A 145 4.65 3.27 -0.46
C SER A 145 3.35 3.44 -1.22
N ILE A 146 2.24 3.17 -0.56
CA ILE A 146 0.90 3.33 -1.11
C ILE A 146 0.01 4.08 -0.11
N TYR A 147 -0.68 5.11 -0.58
CA TYR A 147 -1.78 5.70 0.17
C TYR A 147 -3.00 4.79 0.10
N ASN A 148 -3.49 4.35 1.25
CA ASN A 148 -4.59 3.41 1.39
C ASN A 148 -5.89 4.15 1.72
N GLY A 149 -6.63 4.59 0.69
CA GLY A 149 -7.89 5.30 0.84
C GLY A 149 -9.03 4.43 1.36
N THR A 150 -8.98 3.12 1.09
CA THR A 150 -9.89 2.13 1.68
C THR A 150 -9.74 2.08 3.20
N TYR A 151 -8.51 2.00 3.69
CA TYR A 151 -8.22 2.03 5.13
C TYR A 151 -8.61 3.37 5.75
N ALA A 152 -8.25 4.49 5.12
CA ALA A 152 -8.61 5.84 5.60
C ALA A 152 -10.12 6.00 5.75
N THR A 153 -10.89 5.56 4.74
CA THR A 153 -12.35 5.64 4.75
C THR A 153 -12.96 4.65 5.73
N GLY A 154 -12.48 3.41 5.73
CA GLY A 154 -12.99 2.36 6.61
C GLY A 154 -12.71 2.65 8.10
N THR A 155 -11.54 3.22 8.41
CA THR A 155 -11.21 3.69 9.76
C THR A 155 -12.11 4.86 10.18
N TYR A 156 -12.29 5.85 9.31
CA TYR A 156 -13.17 6.99 9.57
C TYR A 156 -14.62 6.59 9.80
N THR A 157 -15.14 5.67 9.00
CA THR A 157 -16.54 5.17 9.14
C THR A 157 -16.66 4.12 10.23
N GLY A 158 -15.55 3.54 10.67
CA GLY A 158 -15.51 2.55 11.73
C GLY A 158 -16.01 1.16 11.32
N VAL A 159 -15.92 0.79 10.03
CA VAL A 159 -16.35 -0.52 9.53
C VAL A 159 -15.24 -1.57 9.56
N LEU A 160 -13.98 -1.16 9.75
CA LEU A 160 -12.87 -2.09 9.82
C LEU A 160 -12.76 -2.74 11.20
N ALA A 161 -12.39 -4.02 11.24
CA ALA A 161 -12.12 -4.75 12.48
C ALA A 161 -10.99 -4.10 13.32
N SER A 162 -10.02 -3.47 12.66
CA SER A 162 -8.94 -2.68 13.31
C SER A 162 -9.44 -1.49 14.12
N THR A 163 -10.71 -1.09 13.96
CA THR A 163 -11.33 -0.01 14.73
C THR A 163 -12.17 -0.51 15.94
N LEU A 164 -12.16 -1.81 16.22
CA LEU A 164 -12.85 -2.36 17.41
C LEU A 164 -12.17 -1.99 18.74
N PRO A 165 -10.82 -1.96 18.85
CA PRO A 165 -10.15 -1.59 20.10
C PRO A 165 -10.66 -0.25 20.63
N GLY A 166 -10.96 -0.21 21.92
CA GLY A 166 -11.42 0.99 22.61
C GLY A 166 -12.90 1.35 22.45
N ARG A 167 -13.71 0.65 21.66
CA ARG A 167 -15.14 0.99 21.44
C ARG A 167 -16.07 0.65 22.59
N ALA A 168 -15.67 -0.24 23.46
CA ALA A 168 -16.41 -0.65 24.65
C ALA A 168 -15.43 -1.27 25.64
N ALA A 169 -15.85 -1.46 26.88
CA ALA A 169 -15.03 -2.08 27.92
C ALA A 169 -14.49 -3.45 27.49
N GLU A 170 -15.28 -4.28 26.82
CA GLU A 170 -14.89 -5.60 26.30
C GLU A 170 -13.80 -5.55 25.22
N TYR A 171 -13.64 -4.40 24.56
CA TYR A 171 -12.58 -4.13 23.56
C TYR A 171 -11.46 -3.23 24.13
N GLY A 172 -11.35 -3.14 25.47
CA GLY A 172 -10.31 -2.35 26.14
C GLY A 172 -10.58 -0.85 26.17
N GLY A 173 -11.82 -0.44 26.02
CA GLY A 173 -12.25 0.96 26.17
C GLY A 173 -12.08 1.44 27.60
N ILE A 174 -11.58 2.66 27.77
CA ILE A 174 -11.39 3.32 29.07
C ILE A 174 -12.74 3.92 29.49
N SER A 175 -13.16 3.63 30.72
CA SER A 175 -14.35 4.23 31.30
C SER A 175 -14.09 5.70 31.66
N TYR A 176 -15.00 6.56 31.29
CA TYR A 176 -14.93 7.99 31.62
C TYR A 176 -16.34 8.59 31.79
N TYR A 177 -16.40 9.77 32.37
CA TYR A 177 -17.63 10.55 32.49
C TYR A 177 -17.38 12.04 32.26
N TYR A 178 -18.42 12.78 31.95
CA TYR A 178 -18.43 14.24 31.91
C TYR A 178 -18.96 14.77 33.22
N PRO A 179 -18.21 15.62 33.96
CA PRO A 179 -18.73 16.25 35.19
C PRO A 179 -20.08 16.92 34.95
N GLY A 180 -21.05 16.60 35.80
CA GLY A 180 -22.44 17.13 35.67
C GLY A 180 -23.15 16.74 34.40
N ASN A 181 -22.75 15.67 33.69
CA ASN A 181 -23.26 15.29 32.36
C ASN A 181 -23.05 16.35 31.26
N ASP A 182 -22.19 17.34 31.49
CA ASP A 182 -21.90 18.40 30.53
C ASP A 182 -20.94 17.89 29.44
N LYS A 183 -21.46 17.81 28.20
CA LYS A 183 -20.69 17.42 26.99
C LYS A 183 -20.27 18.62 26.14
N ALA A 184 -20.41 19.83 26.65
CA ALA A 184 -20.04 21.04 25.92
C ALA A 184 -18.58 21.01 25.48
N ASN A 185 -18.27 21.75 24.41
CA ASN A 185 -16.91 21.90 23.92
C ASN A 185 -15.96 22.38 25.03
N GLY A 186 -14.89 21.67 25.26
CA GLY A 186 -13.88 21.98 26.29
C GLY A 186 -14.09 21.26 27.62
N THR A 187 -15.22 20.60 27.86
CA THR A 187 -15.42 19.82 29.09
C THR A 187 -14.46 18.63 29.12
N VAL A 188 -13.71 18.53 30.21
CA VAL A 188 -12.72 17.46 30.41
C VAL A 188 -13.45 16.14 30.70
N ARG A 189 -13.03 15.07 30.07
CA ARG A 189 -13.46 13.70 30.38
C ARG A 189 -12.63 13.21 31.57
N VAL A 190 -13.32 12.77 32.61
CA VAL A 190 -12.68 12.31 33.84
C VAL A 190 -12.70 10.78 33.87
N ASN A 191 -11.52 10.19 34.03
CA ASN A 191 -11.37 8.76 34.30
C ASN A 191 -11.66 8.47 35.77
N GLY A 192 -12.30 7.34 36.05
CA GLY A 192 -12.58 6.88 37.42
C GLY A 192 -14.09 6.75 37.73
N THR A 193 -14.40 6.70 39.03
CA THR A 193 -15.78 6.48 39.49
C THR A 193 -16.61 7.75 39.31
N ALA A 194 -17.70 7.63 38.55
CA ALA A 194 -18.61 8.73 38.34
C ALA A 194 -19.48 8.98 39.61
N PRO A 195 -19.81 10.25 39.92
CA PRO A 195 -20.79 10.58 40.95
C PRO A 195 -22.17 9.98 40.62
N THR A 196 -23.01 9.81 41.65
CA THR A 196 -24.38 9.30 41.48
C THR A 196 -25.16 10.18 40.50
N GLY A 197 -25.82 9.55 39.52
CA GLY A 197 -26.63 10.24 38.49
C GLY A 197 -25.81 10.76 37.30
N VAL A 198 -24.49 10.53 37.25
CA VAL A 198 -23.65 10.89 36.11
C VAL A 198 -23.44 9.67 35.19
N THR A 199 -23.63 9.87 33.89
CA THR A 199 -23.51 8.83 32.88
C THR A 199 -22.04 8.44 32.67
N VAL A 200 -21.75 7.14 32.70
CA VAL A 200 -20.44 6.57 32.36
C VAL A 200 -20.42 6.11 30.91
N TYR A 201 -19.30 6.32 30.23
CA TYR A 201 -18.99 5.88 28.90
C TYR A 201 -17.78 4.96 28.96
N ASP A 202 -17.75 3.89 28.16
CA ASP A 202 -16.72 2.86 28.16
C ASP A 202 -15.98 2.77 26.82
N ASP A 203 -16.05 3.86 26.02
CA ASP A 203 -15.45 3.96 24.69
C ASP A 203 -14.24 4.90 24.65
N GLY A 204 -13.56 5.06 25.77
CA GLY A 204 -12.40 5.95 25.89
C GLY A 204 -11.11 5.37 25.33
N ILE A 205 -10.33 6.18 24.59
CA ILE A 205 -8.99 5.87 24.11
C ILE A 205 -8.07 7.05 24.45
N ILE A 206 -6.85 6.77 24.89
CA ILE A 206 -5.77 7.78 25.03
C ILE A 206 -4.79 7.56 23.88
N PHE A 207 -4.61 8.57 23.03
CA PHE A 207 -3.60 8.52 21.97
C PHE A 207 -2.21 8.57 22.60
N ASP A 208 -1.31 7.66 22.18
CA ASP A 208 0.08 7.64 22.65
C ASP A 208 0.88 8.76 21.97
N GLY A 209 1.03 9.86 22.69
CA GLY A 209 1.69 11.07 22.22
C GLY A 209 2.00 12.01 23.38
N VAL A 210 2.55 13.17 23.05
CA VAL A 210 2.94 14.19 24.03
C VAL A 210 2.19 15.50 23.80
N THR A 211 1.98 16.24 24.86
CA THR A 211 1.49 17.62 24.80
C THR A 211 2.58 18.56 24.30
N ALA A 212 2.24 19.79 23.94
CA ALA A 212 3.20 20.77 23.41
C ALA A 212 4.34 21.10 24.38
N ASP A 213 4.13 20.89 25.70
CA ASP A 213 5.14 21.03 26.76
C ASP A 213 5.93 19.73 27.04
N GLY A 214 5.76 18.70 26.20
CA GLY A 214 6.53 17.46 26.26
C GLY A 214 6.04 16.42 27.26
N LYS A 215 4.90 16.66 27.94
CA LYS A 215 4.33 15.68 28.88
C LYS A 215 3.52 14.61 28.12
N ARG A 216 3.46 13.41 28.70
CA ARG A 216 2.62 12.34 28.17
C ARG A 216 1.15 12.78 28.08
N ASN A 217 0.50 12.42 26.97
CA ASN A 217 -0.94 12.65 26.83
C ASN A 217 -1.73 11.75 27.78
N GLU A 218 -2.67 12.35 28.52
CA GLU A 218 -3.59 11.67 29.43
C GLU A 218 -5.07 11.93 29.05
N LYS A 219 -5.28 12.66 27.96
CA LYS A 219 -6.64 13.05 27.55
C LYS A 219 -7.35 11.92 26.87
N ILE A 220 -8.54 11.61 27.36
CA ILE A 220 -9.40 10.55 26.83
C ILE A 220 -10.18 11.09 25.61
N LEU A 221 -10.17 10.36 24.52
CA LEU A 221 -11.00 10.56 23.34
C LEU A 221 -12.04 9.46 23.25
N PRO A 222 -13.31 9.76 22.91
CA PRO A 222 -14.24 8.72 22.47
C PRO A 222 -13.66 7.97 21.26
N ALA A 223 -13.85 6.66 21.18
CA ALA A 223 -13.31 5.83 20.10
C ALA A 223 -13.72 6.36 18.72
N GLN A 224 -14.96 6.82 18.55
CA GLN A 224 -15.39 7.42 17.29
C GLN A 224 -14.54 8.64 16.91
N GLN A 225 -14.27 9.54 17.85
CA GLN A 225 -13.46 10.73 17.60
C GLN A 225 -12.00 10.37 17.32
N TYR A 226 -11.47 9.40 18.07
CA TYR A 226 -10.13 8.87 17.88
C TYR A 226 -9.92 8.38 16.44
N TYR A 227 -10.75 7.45 15.96
CA TYR A 227 -10.62 6.87 14.64
C TYR A 227 -10.89 7.86 13.50
N LYS A 228 -11.80 8.81 13.69
CA LYS A 228 -12.08 9.86 12.70
C LYS A 228 -10.91 10.81 12.46
N THR A 229 -10.05 10.99 13.44
CA THR A 229 -8.90 11.93 13.35
C THR A 229 -7.92 11.53 12.25
N PHE A 230 -7.68 10.23 12.05
CA PHE A 230 -6.66 9.74 11.13
C PHE A 230 -6.95 10.00 9.66
N ARG A 231 -8.22 10.23 9.28
CA ARG A 231 -8.58 10.54 7.90
C ARG A 231 -7.87 11.78 7.35
N ASN A 232 -7.60 12.76 8.19
CA ASN A 232 -7.02 14.05 7.79
C ASN A 232 -5.49 14.08 7.87
N ILE A 233 -4.88 12.95 8.23
CA ILE A 233 -3.43 12.80 8.35
C ILE A 233 -2.98 11.75 7.34
N ASP A 234 -2.48 12.20 6.18
CA ASP A 234 -2.11 11.30 5.08
C ASP A 234 -1.04 10.30 5.50
N GLU A 235 -0.09 10.71 6.37
CA GLU A 235 0.95 9.84 6.91
C GLU A 235 0.37 8.59 7.60
N ALA A 236 -0.76 8.71 8.31
CA ALA A 236 -1.42 7.60 8.99
C ALA A 236 -2.01 6.56 8.02
N ASN A 237 -2.18 6.93 6.75
CA ASN A 237 -2.82 6.12 5.73
C ASN A 237 -1.85 5.72 4.60
N ILE A 238 -0.55 6.01 4.76
CA ILE A 238 0.49 5.58 3.83
C ILE A 238 1.20 4.36 4.43
N PHE A 239 1.19 3.27 3.67
CA PHE A 239 1.77 1.99 4.06
C PHE A 239 2.93 1.60 3.14
N ASP A 240 3.84 0.81 3.66
CA ASP A 240 4.84 0.11 2.85
C ASP A 240 4.11 -0.86 1.90
N ALA A 241 4.42 -0.78 0.60
CA ALA A 241 3.79 -1.57 -0.45
C ALA A 241 4.49 -2.90 -0.72
N SER A 242 5.42 -3.32 0.15
CA SER A 242 6.14 -4.58 0.00
C SER A 242 5.22 -5.80 0.08
N TYR A 243 5.49 -6.77 -0.77
CA TYR A 243 4.76 -8.04 -0.78
C TYR A 243 5.60 -9.20 -1.34
N VAL A 244 5.14 -10.41 -1.03
CA VAL A 244 5.54 -11.67 -1.67
C VAL A 244 4.27 -12.44 -2.02
N LYS A 245 4.14 -12.88 -3.30
CA LYS A 245 2.94 -13.57 -3.81
C LYS A 245 3.29 -14.89 -4.50
N LEU A 246 2.45 -15.90 -4.28
CA LEU A 246 2.37 -17.07 -5.14
C LEU A 246 1.57 -16.68 -6.40
N ARG A 247 2.30 -16.28 -7.44
CA ARG A 247 1.74 -15.65 -8.64
C ARG A 247 1.07 -16.63 -9.56
N GLU A 248 1.73 -17.79 -9.80
CA GLU A 248 1.19 -18.81 -10.68
C GLU A 248 1.60 -20.20 -10.19
N VAL A 249 0.67 -21.14 -10.28
CA VAL A 249 0.92 -22.58 -10.27
C VAL A 249 0.33 -23.17 -11.53
N LYS A 250 1.17 -23.89 -12.29
CA LYS A 250 0.81 -24.53 -13.56
C LYS A 250 1.16 -26.00 -13.50
N LEU A 251 0.17 -26.88 -13.60
CA LEU A 251 0.35 -28.32 -13.76
C LEU A 251 0.07 -28.70 -15.20
N SER A 252 1.07 -29.26 -15.89
CA SER A 252 0.97 -29.61 -17.31
C SER A 252 1.23 -31.10 -17.51
N TYR A 253 0.55 -31.69 -18.49
CA TYR A 253 0.80 -33.04 -18.94
C TYR A 253 0.95 -33.07 -20.47
N ASN A 254 2.10 -33.54 -20.95
CA ASN A 254 2.36 -33.80 -22.35
C ASN A 254 1.92 -35.22 -22.69
N LEU A 255 0.98 -35.39 -23.63
CA LEU A 255 0.48 -36.69 -24.02
C LEU A 255 1.60 -37.47 -24.72
N PRO A 256 1.70 -38.79 -24.44
CA PRO A 256 2.71 -39.64 -25.09
C PRO A 256 2.52 -39.72 -26.58
N ALA A 257 3.59 -39.66 -27.36
CA ALA A 257 3.56 -39.67 -28.81
C ALA A 257 2.81 -40.90 -29.43
N LYS A 258 2.80 -42.05 -28.70
CA LYS A 258 2.06 -43.24 -29.11
C LYS A 258 0.55 -43.04 -29.24
N TRP A 259 -0.04 -42.08 -28.47
CA TRP A 259 -1.46 -41.76 -28.51
C TRP A 259 -1.77 -40.74 -29.62
N LEU A 260 -0.76 -40.00 -30.09
CA LEU A 260 -0.93 -38.89 -31.02
C LEU A 260 -0.72 -39.33 -32.48
N ARG A 261 0.13 -40.35 -32.72
CA ARG A 261 0.46 -40.85 -34.05
C ARG A 261 -0.79 -41.24 -34.90
N PRO A 262 -1.80 -41.96 -34.36
CA PRO A 262 -3.00 -42.31 -35.14
C PRO A 262 -3.81 -41.08 -35.56
N LEU A 263 -3.64 -39.95 -34.86
CA LEU A 263 -4.35 -38.69 -35.12
C LEU A 263 -3.53 -37.71 -35.98
N SER A 264 -2.36 -38.11 -36.48
CA SER A 264 -1.41 -37.26 -37.22
C SER A 264 -1.01 -36.00 -36.48
N LEU A 265 -1.03 -36.03 -35.13
CA LEU A 265 -0.64 -34.91 -34.24
C LEU A 265 0.82 -35.06 -33.81
N GLN A 266 1.57 -33.95 -33.86
CA GLN A 266 2.97 -33.91 -33.42
C GLN A 266 3.09 -33.75 -31.91
N GLY A 267 2.13 -33.11 -31.27
CA GLY A 267 2.15 -32.88 -29.81
C GLY A 267 0.82 -32.41 -29.28
N VAL A 268 0.46 -32.85 -28.08
CA VAL A 268 -0.69 -32.34 -27.34
C VAL A 268 -0.27 -32.19 -25.89
N SER A 269 -0.50 -31.01 -25.33
CA SER A 269 -0.34 -30.78 -23.89
C SER A 269 -1.60 -30.15 -23.30
N VAL A 270 -1.95 -30.61 -22.10
CA VAL A 270 -3.05 -30.05 -21.29
C VAL A 270 -2.42 -29.46 -20.04
N SER A 271 -2.84 -28.26 -19.68
CA SER A 271 -2.36 -27.60 -18.45
C SER A 271 -3.52 -27.03 -17.64
N LEU A 272 -3.43 -27.21 -16.32
CA LEU A 272 -4.24 -26.49 -15.34
C LEU A 272 -3.41 -25.33 -14.83
N VAL A 273 -3.98 -24.13 -14.79
CA VAL A 273 -3.27 -22.90 -14.38
C VAL A 273 -4.11 -22.20 -13.31
N GLY A 274 -3.46 -21.88 -12.20
CA GLY A 274 -4.03 -21.01 -11.18
C GLY A 274 -3.14 -19.77 -11.03
N ARG A 275 -3.74 -18.57 -10.98
CA ARG A 275 -3.00 -17.30 -10.84
C ARG A 275 -3.46 -16.48 -9.65
N ASN A 276 -2.56 -15.68 -9.09
CA ASN A 276 -2.77 -14.85 -7.90
C ASN A 276 -3.32 -15.67 -6.71
N LEU A 277 -2.74 -16.87 -6.50
CA LEU A 277 -3.32 -17.88 -5.60
C LEU A 277 -3.20 -17.49 -4.13
N TRP A 278 -2.10 -16.84 -3.74
CA TRP A 278 -1.84 -16.53 -2.35
C TRP A 278 -0.91 -15.33 -2.19
N ILE A 279 -1.28 -14.42 -1.29
CA ILE A 279 -0.40 -13.38 -0.78
C ILE A 279 0.31 -13.99 0.43
N ILE A 280 1.59 -14.35 0.24
CA ILE A 280 2.42 -14.99 1.27
C ILE A 280 2.77 -13.97 2.36
N HIS A 281 3.12 -12.74 1.93
CA HIS A 281 3.44 -11.62 2.79
C HIS A 281 2.97 -10.31 2.18
N ARG A 282 2.53 -9.37 3.01
CA ARG A 282 2.26 -7.97 2.65
C ARG A 282 2.39 -7.07 3.87
N ASN A 283 2.79 -5.83 3.66
CA ASN A 283 2.81 -4.79 4.70
C ASN A 283 1.57 -3.88 4.63
N THR A 284 0.80 -3.94 3.55
CA THR A 284 -0.47 -3.20 3.43
C THR A 284 -1.56 -3.83 4.29
N VAL A 285 -2.45 -3.00 4.83
CA VAL A 285 -3.61 -3.42 5.63
C VAL A 285 -4.86 -3.34 4.77
N ASP A 286 -5.67 -4.40 4.79
CA ASP A 286 -7.01 -4.51 4.17
C ASP A 286 -7.10 -4.29 2.65
N ILE A 287 -5.98 -4.07 1.94
CA ILE A 287 -5.93 -3.96 0.49
C ILE A 287 -4.90 -4.91 -0.12
N ASP A 288 -5.02 -5.17 -1.42
CA ASP A 288 -3.96 -5.78 -2.20
C ASP A 288 -2.88 -4.72 -2.50
N PRO A 289 -1.57 -5.00 -2.22
CA PRO A 289 -0.49 -4.03 -2.41
C PRO A 289 -0.26 -3.59 -3.87
N GLU A 290 -0.84 -4.29 -4.86
CA GLU A 290 -0.72 -3.97 -6.28
C GLU A 290 -1.90 -3.15 -6.82
N VAL A 291 -2.92 -2.86 -6.01
CA VAL A 291 -4.04 -2.02 -6.47
C VAL A 291 -3.60 -0.58 -6.64
N ALA A 292 -4.15 0.07 -7.65
CA ALA A 292 -3.97 1.49 -7.89
C ALA A 292 -5.29 2.09 -8.37
N PHE A 293 -5.62 3.28 -7.87
CA PHE A 293 -6.76 4.05 -8.35
C PHE A 293 -6.51 4.61 -9.76
N ASN A 294 -5.27 5.02 -10.03
CA ASN A 294 -4.85 5.59 -11.30
C ASN A 294 -3.91 4.63 -12.06
N THR A 295 -3.99 4.69 -13.38
CA THR A 295 -3.04 4.05 -14.30
C THR A 295 -1.97 5.05 -14.74
N GLY A 296 -0.83 4.57 -15.24
CA GLY A 296 0.28 5.41 -15.69
C GLY A 296 1.07 6.02 -14.53
N ASN A 297 1.38 7.30 -14.64
CA ASN A 297 2.30 7.99 -13.71
C ASN A 297 1.68 8.37 -12.36
N GLY A 298 0.36 8.22 -12.19
CA GLY A 298 -0.35 8.55 -10.94
C GLY A 298 -0.52 7.38 -9.97
N GLN A 299 0.34 6.38 -10.05
CA GLN A 299 0.31 5.20 -9.16
C GLN A 299 0.60 5.57 -7.70
N GLY A 300 0.42 4.62 -6.79
CA GLY A 300 0.67 4.81 -5.36
C GLY A 300 -0.49 5.43 -4.57
N LEU A 301 -1.61 5.71 -5.24
CA LEU A 301 -2.88 6.10 -4.60
C LEU A 301 -3.89 4.97 -4.78
N GLU A 302 -4.45 4.50 -3.69
CA GLU A 302 -5.56 3.55 -3.67
C GLU A 302 -6.80 4.25 -3.13
N SER A 303 -7.97 3.98 -3.70
CA SER A 303 -9.24 4.56 -3.26
C SER A 303 -10.39 3.62 -3.60
N LEU A 304 -10.76 2.75 -2.64
CA LEU A 304 -11.87 1.79 -2.77
C LEU A 304 -11.79 0.95 -4.05
N SER A 305 -10.57 0.60 -4.45
CA SER A 305 -10.29 -0.15 -5.67
C SER A 305 -10.56 -1.64 -5.46
N ASN A 306 -11.04 -2.32 -6.51
CA ASN A 306 -11.22 -3.77 -6.44
C ASN A 306 -9.86 -4.48 -6.29
N PRO A 307 -9.75 -5.45 -5.39
CA PRO A 307 -8.54 -6.25 -5.25
C PRO A 307 -8.29 -7.11 -6.50
N SER A 308 -7.05 -7.56 -6.66
CA SER A 308 -6.71 -8.53 -7.70
C SER A 308 -7.49 -9.83 -7.50
N THR A 309 -7.92 -10.43 -8.62
CA THR A 309 -8.71 -11.66 -8.61
C THR A 309 -7.83 -12.90 -8.72
N ARG A 310 -8.22 -13.99 -8.05
CA ARG A 310 -7.70 -15.32 -8.34
C ARG A 310 -8.34 -15.82 -9.63
N SER A 311 -7.55 -16.45 -10.49
CA SER A 311 -8.06 -17.05 -11.71
C SER A 311 -7.60 -18.50 -11.85
N TYR A 312 -8.47 -19.34 -12.43
CA TYR A 312 -8.19 -20.73 -12.74
C TYR A 312 -8.54 -20.95 -14.20
N GLY A 313 -7.70 -21.68 -14.90
CA GLY A 313 -7.88 -21.93 -16.32
C GLY A 313 -7.35 -23.29 -16.75
N ILE A 314 -7.84 -23.73 -17.91
CA ILE A 314 -7.33 -24.91 -18.61
C ILE A 314 -6.75 -24.41 -19.92
N ASN A 315 -5.54 -24.87 -20.24
CA ASN A 315 -4.88 -24.58 -21.51
C ASN A 315 -4.68 -25.90 -22.26
N LEU A 316 -5.12 -25.94 -23.52
CA LEU A 316 -4.87 -27.02 -24.44
C LEU A 316 -3.99 -26.51 -25.58
N ASN A 317 -2.83 -27.12 -25.77
CA ASN A 317 -1.93 -26.82 -26.88
C ASN A 317 -1.84 -28.05 -27.78
N VAL A 318 -2.15 -27.87 -29.07
CA VAL A 318 -2.15 -28.94 -30.09
C VAL A 318 -1.18 -28.51 -31.19
N LYS A 319 -0.23 -29.41 -31.53
CA LYS A 319 0.69 -29.25 -32.66
C LYS A 319 0.34 -30.26 -33.73
N PHE A 320 0.14 -29.76 -34.94
CA PHE A 320 -0.18 -30.52 -36.13
C PHE A 320 1.07 -30.83 -36.95
#